data_1bd39c640ee2eaeb0d1208d86b3f2db5
#
_entry.id   1bd39c640ee2eaeb0d1208d86b3f2db5
#
_cell.length_a   1.000
_cell.length_b   1.000
_cell.length_c   1.000
_cell.angle_alpha   90.00
_cell.angle_beta   90.00
_cell.angle_gamma   90.00
#
_symmetry.space_group_name_H-M   'P 1'
#
loop_
_entity.id
_entity.type
_entity.pdbx_description
1 polymer ?
#
loop_
_entity_poly.entity_id
_entity_poly.type
_entity_poly.pdbx_seq_one_letter_code
_entity_poly.pdbx_strand_id
1 'polypeptide(L)'
;MDKSRLLRIMLSTVIAGGAAILLTGCNANSNEEPASDNQVATVERGDISIDITAAGNLSYSQQEDLAFEMAGTVEEVPVAVGDSVEEGQVLATLDASAWEDNLAELEDQVTAKERSLLQAQISLKNAEVALDNAENPYSEDDIKEAKQNLSAAEAQLRYDLQHGPESSIAQDQQKVYQYQQTLDDMLAGGDENDIAVKQMQLDLAQGQLEDAEKALTKAQKTLNDAQSESPEITAPFGGFITQVNVSGGDEVLKGTVGVQIADPTKFEVELLVSEMDIYKVNLDGDAQVTVDALDGVGLPAKVTYISPTATIQSGVVNYEVTVEVESLETIRQQQQEAMQARQEEMQALSPGELPERLQAAVDQGQLTQEQAEEMVQRMQQMGGVASEQTPTLIPEDFELREGLSVTVSIVISQASDVLLVPNQAITYRGGEAYVQVVSPDGTTEERSIQTGISDWQYTEVTDGLSEGEQVVVPQATATTSTSSTTQGFRGPGGNGFFIGGGPPD
;
A
#
# COMPACT_ATOMS: atom_id res chain seq x y z
N MET A 1 54.41 -10.00 38.90
CA MET A 1 55.03 -9.03 39.83
C MET A 1 54.50 -7.69 39.42
N ASP A 2 53.53 -7.38 39.86
CA ASP A 2 52.70 -6.62 40.80
C ASP A 2 53.02 -5.12 40.80
N LYS A 3 52.23 -4.35 40.03
CA LYS A 3 52.27 -2.87 39.92
C LYS A 3 51.14 -2.20 40.70
N SER A 4 50.53 -2.88 41.66
CA SER A 4 49.35 -2.38 42.40
C SER A 4 49.65 -1.89 43.83
N ARG A 5 50.90 -1.63 44.19
CA ARG A 5 51.30 -1.26 45.58
C ARG A 5 51.89 0.13 45.77
N LEU A 6 51.89 1.02 44.80
CA LEU A 6 52.52 2.35 44.90
C LEU A 6 51.58 3.56 44.90
N LEU A 7 50.25 3.36 45.05
CA LEU A 7 49.28 4.49 45.03
C LEU A 7 48.45 4.57 46.31
N ARG A 8 49.05 4.21 47.50
CA ARG A 8 48.38 4.32 48.82
C ARG A 8 49.12 5.05 49.89
N ILE A 9 50.20 5.83 49.60
CA ILE A 9 50.93 6.62 50.57
C ILE A 9 51.14 8.03 50.01
N MET A 10 50.08 8.83 49.90
CA MET A 10 50.18 10.29 49.87
C MET A 10 48.76 10.90 50.00
N LEU A 11 48.11 10.64 51.11
CA LEU A 11 46.93 11.43 51.49
C LEU A 11 46.78 11.34 53.06
N SER A 12 47.74 11.84 53.80
CA SER A 12 47.59 12.07 55.19
C SER A 12 48.68 13.05 55.62
N THR A 13 48.42 14.32 55.51
CA THR A 13 49.00 15.41 56.34
C THR A 13 48.55 16.74 55.72
N VAL A 14 47.54 17.35 56.27
CA VAL A 14 47.42 18.77 56.66
C VAL A 14 46.02 18.94 57.30
N ILE A 15 45.99 18.65 58.60
CA ILE A 15 45.01 19.19 59.55
C ILE A 15 45.83 19.64 60.73
N ALA A 16 45.94 20.93 60.90
CA ALA A 16 46.07 21.61 62.18
C ALA A 16 46.48 23.07 61.93
N GLY A 17 45.69 23.98 62.39
CA GLY A 17 46.17 25.36 62.59
C GLY A 17 45.10 26.43 62.33
N GLY A 18 44.49 26.92 63.42
CA GLY A 18 43.95 28.26 63.42
C GLY A 18 42.52 28.45 63.92
N ALA A 19 42.28 28.25 65.19
CA ALA A 19 41.11 28.76 65.89
C ALA A 19 41.34 30.19 66.40
N ALA A 20 40.23 30.93 66.52
CA ALA A 20 39.98 32.17 67.27
C ALA A 20 40.28 33.50 66.58
N ILE A 21 39.25 34.34 66.45
CA ILE A 21 39.04 35.67 67.00
C ILE A 21 37.59 36.11 66.65
N LEU A 22 36.71 36.07 67.61
CA LEU A 22 35.89 37.08 68.31
C LEU A 22 34.99 38.02 67.48
N LEU A 23 33.69 37.82 67.69
CA LEU A 23 32.58 38.73 67.99
C LEU A 23 32.85 40.25 67.91
N THR A 24 32.12 40.91 67.04
CA THR A 24 31.36 42.14 67.38
C THR A 24 30.22 42.30 66.42
N GLY A 25 29.01 42.48 66.93
CA GLY A 25 27.78 42.61 66.19
C GLY A 25 27.60 44.03 65.66
N CYS A 26 26.73 44.12 64.67
CA CYS A 26 25.78 45.25 64.48
C CYS A 26 24.59 44.78 63.65
N ASN A 27 23.46 44.96 64.25
CA ASN A 27 22.13 44.81 63.75
C ASN A 27 21.93 45.88 62.71
N ALA A 28 21.57 45.44 61.43
CA ALA A 28 20.92 46.30 60.46
C ALA A 28 19.89 45.40 59.72
N ASN A 29 18.65 45.63 60.08
CA ASN A 29 17.49 45.08 59.50
C ASN A 29 17.33 45.68 58.08
N SER A 30 17.75 44.97 57.04
CA SER A 30 17.33 45.24 55.67
C SER A 30 16.52 44.06 55.26
N ASN A 31 15.24 44.30 55.16
CA ASN A 31 14.31 43.43 54.43
C ASN A 31 14.74 43.48 52.95
N GLU A 32 15.66 42.63 52.54
CA GLU A 32 15.82 42.22 51.16
C GLU A 32 14.92 41.01 50.98
N GLU A 33 13.82 41.15 50.23
CA GLU A 33 13.13 40.05 49.62
C GLU A 33 14.17 39.21 48.87
N PRO A 34 14.16 37.88 49.00
CA PRO A 34 15.06 37.05 48.19
C PRO A 34 14.76 37.32 46.75
N ALA A 35 15.70 37.91 46.02
CA ALA A 35 15.66 37.96 44.56
C ALA A 35 15.48 36.51 44.10
N SER A 36 14.32 36.22 43.55
CA SER A 36 14.11 34.97 42.88
C SER A 36 15.09 34.94 41.70
N ASP A 37 16.00 34.01 41.72
CA ASP A 37 16.95 33.74 40.64
C ASP A 37 16.14 33.16 39.49
N ASN A 38 15.38 34.01 38.79
CA ASN A 38 14.56 33.61 37.63
C ASN A 38 15.53 33.40 36.48
N GLN A 39 15.57 32.18 35.94
CA GLN A 39 16.25 31.93 34.70
C GLN A 39 15.54 32.68 33.56
N VAL A 40 16.31 33.23 32.64
CA VAL A 40 15.76 33.86 31.42
C VAL A 40 16.07 32.97 30.24
N ALA A 41 15.11 32.79 29.36
CA ALA A 41 15.28 32.13 28.09
C ALA A 41 15.11 33.17 26.95
N THR A 42 15.94 33.06 25.94
CA THR A 42 15.83 33.89 24.74
C THR A 42 14.83 33.27 23.78
N VAL A 43 13.98 34.10 23.20
CA VAL A 43 13.04 33.69 22.13
C VAL A 43 13.86 33.51 20.86
N GLU A 44 13.93 32.30 20.36
CA GLU A 44 14.68 31.95 19.14
C GLU A 44 13.73 31.36 18.09
N ARG A 45 14.15 31.46 16.84
CA ARG A 45 13.44 30.76 15.77
C ARG A 45 13.94 29.32 15.68
N GLY A 46 13.02 28.42 15.45
CA GLY A 46 13.31 27.01 15.25
C GLY A 46 12.14 26.25 14.66
N ASP A 47 12.36 24.97 14.48
CA ASP A 47 11.34 24.05 14.00
C ASP A 47 10.74 23.32 15.19
N ILE A 48 9.44 23.11 15.17
CA ILE A 48 8.70 22.36 16.18
C ILE A 48 7.79 21.33 15.49
N SER A 49 7.79 20.10 15.98
CA SER A 49 6.90 19.05 15.50
C SER A 49 6.19 18.36 16.67
N ILE A 50 4.99 17.87 16.38
CA ILE A 50 4.24 16.99 17.26
C ILE A 50 4.14 15.66 16.58
N ASP A 51 4.72 14.64 17.19
CA ASP A 51 4.83 13.31 16.64
C ASP A 51 4.14 12.29 17.55
N ILE A 52 3.56 11.26 16.94
CA ILE A 52 3.17 10.02 17.62
C ILE A 52 4.26 9.01 17.39
N THR A 53 4.87 8.51 18.46
CA THR A 53 5.89 7.46 18.38
C THR A 53 5.28 6.11 18.70
N ALA A 54 5.57 5.12 17.86
CA ALA A 54 5.20 3.73 18.08
C ALA A 54 6.36 2.82 17.66
N ALA A 55 6.47 1.66 18.32
CA ALA A 55 7.44 0.64 17.95
C ALA A 55 6.78 -0.38 17.02
N GLY A 56 7.54 -0.89 16.07
CA GLY A 56 7.11 -1.92 15.12
C GLY A 56 8.27 -2.78 14.66
N ASN A 57 7.97 -3.70 13.75
CA ASN A 57 9.00 -4.47 13.05
C ASN A 57 8.87 -4.20 11.57
N LEU A 58 10.01 -4.16 10.90
CA LEU A 58 10.09 -3.99 9.46
C LEU A 58 9.63 -5.28 8.79
N SER A 59 8.76 -5.18 7.80
CA SER A 59 8.30 -6.25 6.91
C SER A 59 8.42 -5.84 5.46
N TYR A 60 8.45 -6.81 4.55
CA TYR A 60 8.37 -6.48 3.12
C TYR A 60 6.95 -6.01 2.79
N SER A 61 6.83 -4.88 2.11
CA SER A 61 5.53 -4.35 1.65
C SER A 61 4.92 -5.21 0.53
N GLN A 62 5.76 -5.90 -0.24
CA GLN A 62 5.33 -6.80 -1.28
C GLN A 62 5.95 -8.17 -1.08
N GLN A 63 5.12 -9.11 -0.62
CA GLN A 63 5.47 -10.52 -0.41
C GLN A 63 4.34 -11.38 -0.94
N GLU A 64 4.65 -12.43 -1.68
CA GLU A 64 3.64 -13.29 -2.29
C GLU A 64 3.99 -14.77 -2.14
N ASP A 65 2.97 -15.53 -1.74
CA ASP A 65 3.00 -16.98 -1.67
C ASP A 65 2.61 -17.57 -3.02
N LEU A 66 3.56 -18.13 -3.74
CA LEU A 66 3.34 -18.70 -5.06
C LEU A 66 2.96 -20.17 -4.93
N ALA A 67 1.73 -20.46 -5.32
CA ALA A 67 1.15 -21.80 -5.21
C ALA A 67 1.02 -22.46 -6.59
N PHE A 68 1.10 -23.80 -6.62
CA PHE A 68 0.81 -24.56 -7.83
C PHE A 68 -0.65 -24.46 -8.22
N GLU A 69 -0.92 -24.18 -9.50
CA GLU A 69 -2.26 -24.07 -10.06
C GLU A 69 -2.91 -25.42 -10.34
N MET A 70 -2.12 -26.49 -10.34
CA MET A 70 -2.56 -27.85 -10.55
C MET A 70 -1.89 -28.84 -9.59
N ALA A 71 -2.41 -30.05 -9.49
CA ALA A 71 -1.79 -31.14 -8.76
C ALA A 71 -0.81 -31.88 -9.66
N GLY A 72 0.31 -32.34 -9.09
CA GLY A 72 1.31 -33.07 -9.83
C GLY A 72 2.51 -33.45 -8.96
N THR A 73 3.53 -34.02 -9.60
CA THR A 73 4.82 -34.27 -8.97
C THR A 73 5.78 -33.17 -9.36
N VAL A 74 6.49 -32.60 -8.40
CA VAL A 74 7.51 -31.56 -8.65
C VAL A 74 8.67 -32.20 -9.41
N GLU A 75 8.98 -31.69 -10.59
CA GLU A 75 10.09 -32.13 -11.41
C GLU A 75 11.40 -31.48 -10.95
N GLU A 76 11.41 -30.14 -10.91
CA GLU A 76 12.58 -29.35 -10.57
C GLU A 76 12.21 -28.07 -9.80
N VAL A 77 13.11 -27.66 -8.89
CA VAL A 77 13.08 -26.37 -8.19
C VAL A 77 14.46 -25.73 -8.37
N PRO A 78 14.66 -24.91 -9.41
CA PRO A 78 15.96 -24.34 -9.77
C PRO A 78 16.42 -23.19 -8.87
N VAL A 79 15.67 -22.84 -7.83
CA VAL A 79 15.94 -21.71 -6.93
C VAL A 79 16.09 -22.16 -5.49
N ALA A 80 16.84 -21.37 -4.72
CA ALA A 80 17.06 -21.56 -3.28
C ALA A 80 16.68 -20.29 -2.51
N VAL A 81 16.48 -20.44 -1.19
CA VAL A 81 16.23 -19.30 -0.30
C VAL A 81 17.40 -18.31 -0.35
N GLY A 82 17.09 -17.04 -0.61
CA GLY A 82 18.05 -15.95 -0.77
C GLY A 82 18.48 -15.68 -2.22
N ASP A 83 18.05 -16.48 -3.19
CA ASP A 83 18.34 -16.22 -4.61
C ASP A 83 17.53 -15.01 -5.10
N SER A 84 18.17 -14.17 -5.91
CA SER A 84 17.51 -13.07 -6.63
C SER A 84 16.91 -13.61 -7.93
N VAL A 85 15.68 -13.21 -8.22
CA VAL A 85 14.90 -13.65 -9.38
C VAL A 85 14.31 -12.46 -10.13
N GLU A 86 14.14 -12.62 -11.45
CA GLU A 86 13.52 -11.62 -12.32
C GLU A 86 12.05 -11.96 -12.56
N GLU A 87 11.23 -10.95 -12.92
CA GLU A 87 9.85 -11.15 -13.33
C GLU A 87 9.75 -12.15 -14.50
N GLY A 88 8.86 -13.14 -14.39
CA GLY A 88 8.66 -14.21 -15.36
C GLY A 88 9.65 -15.37 -15.24
N GLN A 89 10.63 -15.32 -14.33
CA GLN A 89 11.56 -16.44 -14.11
C GLN A 89 10.81 -17.64 -13.52
N VAL A 90 11.13 -18.86 -14.05
CA VAL A 90 10.57 -20.11 -13.54
C VAL A 90 11.24 -20.46 -12.22
N LEU A 91 10.42 -20.73 -11.19
CA LEU A 91 10.86 -21.02 -9.82
C LEU A 91 10.66 -22.47 -9.42
N ALA A 92 9.65 -23.13 -9.96
CA ALA A 92 9.38 -24.55 -9.78
C ALA A 92 8.61 -25.08 -10.97
N THR A 93 8.84 -26.34 -11.33
CA THR A 93 8.13 -27.04 -12.41
C THR A 93 7.54 -28.34 -11.92
N LEU A 94 6.35 -28.69 -12.41
CA LEU A 94 5.76 -30.01 -12.24
C LEU A 94 6.09 -30.89 -13.46
N ASP A 95 6.04 -32.22 -13.28
CA ASP A 95 6.01 -33.15 -14.40
C ASP A 95 4.79 -32.85 -15.28
N ALA A 96 5.04 -32.23 -16.42
CA ALA A 96 4.01 -31.76 -17.34
C ALA A 96 3.39 -32.88 -18.19
N SER A 97 3.95 -34.10 -18.19
CA SER A 97 3.54 -35.17 -19.11
C SER A 97 2.05 -35.48 -19.07
N ALA A 98 1.48 -35.61 -17.86
CA ALA A 98 0.05 -35.88 -17.69
C ALA A 98 -0.84 -34.69 -18.10
N TRP A 99 -0.37 -33.48 -17.93
CA TRP A 99 -1.06 -32.24 -18.32
C TRP A 99 -1.05 -32.09 -19.85
N GLU A 100 0.10 -32.31 -20.50
CA GLU A 100 0.23 -32.29 -21.98
C GLU A 100 -0.66 -33.35 -22.64
N ASP A 101 -0.67 -34.58 -22.09
CA ASP A 101 -1.56 -35.66 -22.58
C ASP A 101 -3.03 -35.28 -22.44
N ASN A 102 -3.42 -34.65 -21.32
CA ASN A 102 -4.79 -34.16 -21.11
C ASN A 102 -5.16 -33.03 -22.07
N LEU A 103 -4.25 -32.09 -22.34
CA LEU A 103 -4.47 -31.04 -23.33
C LEU A 103 -4.70 -31.62 -24.73
N ALA A 104 -3.85 -32.59 -25.14
CA ALA A 104 -4.00 -33.24 -26.43
C ALA A 104 -5.36 -33.96 -26.55
N GLU A 105 -5.82 -34.65 -25.50
CA GLU A 105 -7.14 -35.28 -25.47
C GLU A 105 -8.27 -34.25 -25.59
N LEU A 106 -8.19 -33.11 -24.92
CA LEU A 106 -9.17 -32.02 -24.96
C LEU A 106 -9.22 -31.36 -26.35
N GLU A 107 -8.07 -31.17 -27.00
CA GLU A 107 -7.97 -30.68 -28.37
C GLU A 107 -8.66 -31.64 -29.37
N ASP A 108 -8.43 -32.95 -29.19
CA ASP A 108 -9.11 -33.98 -29.98
C ASP A 108 -10.64 -33.96 -29.78
N GLN A 109 -11.08 -33.71 -28.51
CA GLN A 109 -12.50 -33.56 -28.20
C GLN A 109 -13.11 -32.33 -28.89
N VAL A 110 -12.44 -31.17 -28.88
CA VAL A 110 -12.87 -29.96 -29.60
C VAL A 110 -12.99 -30.25 -31.09
N THR A 111 -11.97 -30.86 -31.70
CA THR A 111 -11.98 -31.26 -33.11
C THR A 111 -13.16 -32.20 -33.45
N ALA A 112 -13.46 -33.17 -32.55
CA ALA A 112 -14.60 -34.06 -32.73
C ALA A 112 -15.94 -33.31 -32.66
N LYS A 113 -16.07 -32.30 -31.79
CA LYS A 113 -17.28 -31.46 -31.71
C LYS A 113 -17.44 -30.53 -32.91
N GLU A 114 -16.35 -29.99 -33.45
CA GLU A 114 -16.37 -29.22 -34.71
C GLU A 114 -16.90 -30.05 -35.90
N ARG A 115 -16.45 -31.30 -36.02
CA ARG A 115 -16.97 -32.23 -37.03
C ARG A 115 -18.46 -32.52 -36.81
N SER A 116 -18.90 -32.65 -35.55
CA SER A 116 -20.32 -32.86 -35.22
C SER A 116 -21.17 -31.65 -35.60
N LEU A 117 -20.65 -30.44 -35.34
CA LEU A 117 -21.31 -29.19 -35.74
C LEU A 117 -21.46 -29.09 -37.25
N LEU A 118 -20.39 -29.38 -38.01
CA LEU A 118 -20.44 -29.40 -39.48
C LEU A 118 -21.48 -30.39 -39.98
N GLN A 119 -21.57 -31.61 -39.40
CA GLN A 119 -22.58 -32.59 -39.76
C GLN A 119 -24.00 -32.12 -39.47
N ALA A 120 -24.22 -31.42 -38.33
CA ALA A 120 -25.52 -30.85 -37.99
C ALA A 120 -25.91 -29.71 -38.96
N GLN A 121 -24.95 -28.86 -39.35
CA GLN A 121 -25.16 -27.82 -40.38
C GLN A 121 -25.56 -28.41 -41.74
N ILE A 122 -24.90 -29.49 -42.18
CA ILE A 122 -25.25 -30.21 -43.41
C ILE A 122 -26.67 -30.79 -43.30
N SER A 123 -27.01 -31.39 -42.14
CA SER A 123 -28.33 -31.95 -41.90
C SER A 123 -29.42 -30.89 -41.95
N LEU A 124 -29.17 -29.73 -41.32
CA LEU A 124 -30.08 -28.58 -41.39
C LEU A 124 -30.27 -28.12 -42.83
N LYS A 125 -29.18 -27.94 -43.59
CA LYS A 125 -29.25 -27.51 -44.97
C LYS A 125 -30.04 -28.47 -45.86
N ASN A 126 -29.87 -29.79 -45.63
CA ASN A 126 -30.62 -30.80 -46.34
C ASN A 126 -32.13 -30.76 -46.02
N ALA A 127 -32.45 -30.51 -44.71
CA ALA A 127 -33.85 -30.39 -44.29
C ALA A 127 -34.51 -29.11 -44.86
N GLU A 128 -33.79 -27.98 -44.91
CA GLU A 128 -34.26 -26.75 -45.57
C GLU A 128 -34.57 -26.97 -47.03
N VAL A 129 -33.66 -27.61 -47.78
CA VAL A 129 -33.86 -27.94 -49.20
C VAL A 129 -35.03 -28.93 -49.41
N ALA A 130 -35.17 -29.90 -48.48
CA ALA A 130 -36.25 -30.84 -48.52
C ALA A 130 -37.62 -30.18 -48.28
N LEU A 131 -37.70 -29.22 -47.39
CA LEU A 131 -38.91 -28.44 -47.14
C LEU A 131 -39.26 -27.54 -48.34
N ASP A 132 -38.29 -26.80 -48.87
CA ASP A 132 -38.46 -25.94 -50.03
C ASP A 132 -39.03 -26.76 -51.28
N ASN A 133 -38.44 -27.95 -51.52
CA ASN A 133 -38.93 -28.84 -52.57
C ASN A 133 -40.32 -29.39 -52.27
N ALA A 134 -40.69 -29.58 -51.00
CA ALA A 134 -42.05 -30.02 -50.67
C ALA A 134 -43.06 -28.88 -50.76
N GLU A 135 -42.71 -27.67 -50.42
CA GLU A 135 -43.58 -26.50 -50.61
C GLU A 135 -43.72 -26.08 -52.06
N ASN A 136 -42.63 -26.19 -52.82
CA ASN A 136 -42.57 -25.79 -54.25
C ASN A 136 -42.19 -26.96 -55.13
N PRO A 137 -43.08 -28.00 -55.28
CA PRO A 137 -42.80 -29.21 -56.08
C PRO A 137 -42.71 -28.94 -57.57
N TYR A 138 -43.20 -27.82 -58.03
CA TYR A 138 -43.20 -27.41 -59.42
C TYR A 138 -42.43 -26.13 -59.65
N SER A 139 -41.62 -26.10 -60.71
CA SER A 139 -40.87 -24.89 -61.06
C SER A 139 -41.81 -23.84 -61.72
N GLU A 140 -41.37 -22.58 -61.70
CA GLU A 140 -42.05 -21.50 -62.39
C GLU A 140 -42.20 -21.79 -63.86
N ASP A 141 -41.26 -22.51 -64.50
CA ASP A 141 -41.32 -22.92 -65.92
C ASP A 141 -42.35 -24.01 -66.12
N ASP A 142 -42.53 -24.99 -65.22
CA ASP A 142 -43.57 -26.02 -65.28
C ASP A 142 -44.94 -25.37 -65.19
N ILE A 143 -45.17 -24.47 -64.26
CA ILE A 143 -46.43 -23.71 -64.13
C ILE A 143 -46.70 -22.85 -65.37
N LYS A 144 -45.70 -22.25 -65.97
CA LYS A 144 -45.82 -21.47 -67.22
C LYS A 144 -46.16 -22.34 -68.38
N GLU A 145 -45.53 -23.52 -68.48
CA GLU A 145 -45.89 -24.49 -69.52
C GLU A 145 -47.33 -24.98 -69.37
N ALA A 146 -47.77 -25.32 -68.16
CA ALA A 146 -49.12 -25.70 -67.85
C ALA A 146 -50.15 -24.59 -68.24
N LYS A 147 -49.85 -23.31 -67.96
CA LYS A 147 -50.67 -22.16 -68.41
C LYS A 147 -50.73 -22.03 -69.92
N GLN A 148 -49.60 -22.26 -70.60
CA GLN A 148 -49.57 -22.22 -72.06
C GLN A 148 -50.41 -23.36 -72.69
N ASN A 149 -50.30 -24.59 -72.10
CA ASN A 149 -51.06 -25.74 -72.56
C ASN A 149 -52.59 -25.53 -72.38
N LEU A 150 -52.98 -24.97 -71.23
CA LEU A 150 -54.38 -24.59 -70.97
C LEU A 150 -54.85 -23.54 -71.97
N SER A 151 -54.09 -22.48 -72.19
CA SER A 151 -54.43 -21.42 -73.14
C SER A 151 -54.55 -21.93 -74.56
N ALA A 152 -53.70 -22.86 -74.99
CA ALA A 152 -53.79 -23.51 -76.32
C ALA A 152 -55.03 -24.39 -76.43
N ALA A 153 -55.38 -25.16 -75.39
CA ALA A 153 -56.60 -26.00 -75.38
C ALA A 153 -57.89 -25.14 -75.41
N GLU A 154 -57.93 -24.04 -74.67
CA GLU A 154 -59.01 -23.07 -74.65
C GLU A 154 -59.19 -22.41 -76.06
N ALA A 155 -58.09 -22.08 -76.73
CA ALA A 155 -58.12 -21.51 -78.06
C ALA A 155 -58.68 -22.53 -79.10
N GLN A 156 -58.27 -23.80 -78.93
CA GLN A 156 -58.81 -24.89 -79.82
C GLN A 156 -60.29 -25.11 -79.55
N LEU A 157 -60.70 -25.17 -78.28
CA LEU A 157 -62.12 -25.31 -77.93
C LEU A 157 -62.97 -24.14 -78.53
N ARG A 158 -62.46 -22.92 -78.47
CA ARG A 158 -63.11 -21.72 -78.99
C ARG A 158 -63.22 -21.77 -80.48
N TYR A 159 -62.24 -22.31 -81.19
CA TYR A 159 -62.31 -22.56 -82.65
C TYR A 159 -63.36 -23.62 -83.01
N ASP A 160 -63.39 -24.79 -82.32
CA ASP A 160 -64.31 -25.89 -82.60
C ASP A 160 -65.75 -25.59 -82.21
N LEU A 161 -65.97 -24.73 -81.18
CA LEU A 161 -67.30 -24.19 -80.87
C LEU A 161 -67.93 -23.40 -82.07
N GLN A 162 -67.08 -22.83 -82.92
CA GLN A 162 -67.54 -22.05 -84.09
C GLN A 162 -67.58 -22.85 -85.41
N HIS A 163 -66.74 -23.89 -85.56
CA HIS A 163 -66.50 -24.53 -86.81
C HIS A 163 -66.46 -26.09 -86.77
N GLY A 164 -66.45 -26.67 -85.58
CA GLY A 164 -66.16 -28.09 -85.37
C GLY A 164 -67.47 -28.95 -85.20
N PRO A 165 -67.34 -30.27 -85.29
CA PRO A 165 -68.41 -31.22 -84.96
C PRO A 165 -68.57 -31.35 -83.45
N GLU A 166 -69.78 -31.74 -82.94
CA GLU A 166 -70.06 -31.92 -81.49
C GLU A 166 -69.11 -32.87 -80.80
N SER A 167 -68.60 -33.90 -81.49
CA SER A 167 -67.65 -34.86 -80.93
C SER A 167 -66.28 -34.22 -80.61
N SER A 168 -65.82 -33.24 -81.39
CA SER A 168 -64.58 -32.51 -81.16
C SER A 168 -64.74 -31.54 -79.99
N ILE A 169 -65.87 -30.85 -79.93
CA ILE A 169 -66.22 -29.94 -78.83
C ILE A 169 -66.16 -30.67 -77.46
N ALA A 170 -66.78 -31.86 -77.37
CA ALA A 170 -66.76 -32.65 -76.12
C ALA A 170 -65.35 -33.11 -75.74
N GLN A 171 -64.51 -33.45 -76.73
CA GLN A 171 -63.10 -33.80 -76.45
C GLN A 171 -62.26 -32.60 -75.98
N ASP A 172 -62.48 -31.47 -76.64
CA ASP A 172 -61.73 -30.25 -76.27
C ASP A 172 -62.18 -29.71 -74.91
N GLN A 173 -63.47 -29.78 -74.59
CA GLN A 173 -63.95 -29.48 -73.23
C GLN A 173 -63.29 -30.38 -72.17
N GLN A 174 -63.09 -31.64 -72.41
CA GLN A 174 -62.42 -32.56 -71.53
C GLN A 174 -60.96 -32.23 -71.41
N LYS A 175 -60.28 -31.84 -72.49
CA LYS A 175 -58.84 -31.38 -72.40
C LYS A 175 -58.69 -30.11 -71.61
N VAL A 176 -59.54 -29.09 -71.85
CA VAL A 176 -59.51 -27.85 -71.05
C VAL A 176 -59.69 -28.15 -69.56
N TYR A 177 -60.68 -29.00 -69.23
CA TYR A 177 -60.89 -29.43 -67.85
C TYR A 177 -59.66 -30.13 -67.26
N GLN A 178 -59.02 -31.04 -68.00
CA GLN A 178 -57.81 -31.73 -67.56
C GLN A 178 -56.64 -30.78 -67.34
N TYR A 179 -56.38 -29.85 -68.28
CA TYR A 179 -55.31 -28.88 -68.15
C TYR A 179 -55.57 -27.86 -67.00
N GLN A 180 -56.84 -27.46 -66.83
CA GLN A 180 -57.25 -26.61 -65.75
C GLN A 180 -56.97 -27.31 -64.40
N GLN A 181 -57.41 -28.58 -64.27
CA GLN A 181 -57.20 -29.36 -63.07
C GLN A 181 -55.71 -29.56 -62.82
N THR A 182 -54.88 -29.84 -63.82
CA THR A 182 -53.45 -29.95 -63.71
C THR A 182 -52.81 -28.63 -63.22
N LEU A 183 -53.26 -27.50 -63.78
CA LEU A 183 -52.75 -26.19 -63.35
C LEU A 183 -53.16 -25.84 -61.88
N ASP A 184 -54.42 -26.15 -61.52
CA ASP A 184 -54.98 -25.96 -60.22
C ASP A 184 -54.20 -26.81 -59.18
N ASP A 185 -53.88 -28.07 -59.51
CA ASP A 185 -53.05 -28.97 -58.66
C ASP A 185 -51.66 -28.44 -58.56
N MET A 186 -51.04 -27.90 -59.63
CA MET A 186 -49.72 -27.29 -59.58
C MET A 186 -49.69 -25.99 -58.71
N LEU A 187 -50.77 -25.20 -58.80
CA LEU A 187 -50.92 -23.95 -58.04
C LEU A 187 -51.32 -24.20 -56.56
N ALA A 188 -51.92 -25.34 -56.27
CA ALA A 188 -52.18 -25.73 -54.84
C ALA A 188 -50.92 -25.99 -54.02
N GLY A 189 -49.77 -26.20 -54.71
CA GLY A 189 -48.51 -26.47 -54.03
C GLY A 189 -48.36 -27.92 -53.64
N GLY A 190 -47.50 -28.18 -52.67
CA GLY A 190 -47.23 -29.52 -52.15
C GLY A 190 -48.32 -30.07 -51.20
N ASP A 191 -48.22 -31.35 -50.89
CA ASP A 191 -49.09 -32.01 -49.92
C ASP A 191 -48.86 -31.47 -48.49
N GLU A 192 -49.90 -30.96 -47.81
CA GLU A 192 -49.86 -30.38 -46.50
C GLU A 192 -49.25 -31.34 -45.48
N ASN A 193 -49.48 -32.66 -45.56
CA ASN A 193 -48.92 -33.62 -44.64
C ASN A 193 -47.45 -33.84 -44.92
N ASP A 194 -46.97 -33.83 -46.15
CA ASP A 194 -45.56 -33.93 -46.51
C ASP A 194 -44.82 -32.68 -46.05
N ILE A 195 -45.35 -31.49 -46.27
CA ILE A 195 -44.85 -30.23 -45.82
C ILE A 195 -44.69 -30.26 -44.25
N ALA A 196 -45.75 -30.68 -43.53
CA ALA A 196 -45.72 -30.80 -42.08
C ALA A 196 -44.61 -31.75 -41.57
N VAL A 197 -44.42 -32.88 -42.25
CA VAL A 197 -43.33 -33.84 -41.95
C VAL A 197 -41.95 -33.21 -42.18
N LYS A 198 -41.77 -32.49 -43.33
CA LYS A 198 -40.49 -31.78 -43.59
C LYS A 198 -40.21 -30.66 -42.61
N GLN A 199 -41.25 -29.94 -42.20
CA GLN A 199 -41.13 -28.91 -41.16
C GLN A 199 -40.64 -29.53 -39.82
N MET A 200 -41.23 -30.64 -39.38
CA MET A 200 -40.75 -31.37 -38.20
C MET A 200 -39.31 -31.87 -38.35
N GLN A 201 -38.89 -32.28 -39.56
CA GLN A 201 -37.51 -32.66 -39.85
C GLN A 201 -36.57 -31.46 -39.78
N LEU A 202 -36.98 -30.29 -40.22
CA LEU A 202 -36.26 -29.04 -40.13
C LEU A 202 -36.07 -28.64 -38.63
N ASP A 203 -37.15 -28.64 -37.84
CA ASP A 203 -37.15 -28.33 -36.44
C ASP A 203 -36.20 -29.27 -35.66
N LEU A 204 -36.23 -30.58 -36.00
CA LEU A 204 -35.30 -31.54 -35.43
C LEU A 204 -33.83 -31.24 -35.80
N ALA A 205 -33.57 -30.90 -37.08
CA ALA A 205 -32.22 -30.56 -37.52
C ALA A 205 -31.71 -29.26 -36.88
N GLN A 206 -32.59 -28.27 -36.66
CA GLN A 206 -32.27 -27.03 -35.91
C GLN A 206 -31.91 -27.34 -34.46
N GLY A 207 -32.67 -28.20 -33.77
CA GLY A 207 -32.37 -28.66 -32.42
C GLY A 207 -31.01 -29.38 -32.36
N GLN A 208 -30.70 -30.23 -33.32
CA GLN A 208 -29.41 -30.92 -33.42
C GLN A 208 -28.25 -29.94 -33.63
N LEU A 209 -28.46 -28.88 -34.43
CA LEU A 209 -27.45 -27.83 -34.59
C LEU A 209 -27.20 -27.09 -33.30
N GLU A 210 -28.25 -26.65 -32.59
CA GLU A 210 -28.13 -25.97 -31.29
C GLU A 210 -27.40 -26.82 -30.25
N ASP A 211 -27.72 -28.12 -30.19
CA ASP A 211 -27.05 -29.06 -29.29
C ASP A 211 -25.56 -29.24 -29.64
N ALA A 212 -25.20 -29.28 -30.92
CA ALA A 212 -23.84 -29.36 -31.40
C ALA A 212 -23.02 -28.07 -31.06
N GLU A 213 -23.64 -26.91 -31.24
CA GLU A 213 -23.03 -25.61 -30.87
C GLU A 213 -22.75 -25.51 -29.36
N LYS A 214 -23.71 -25.89 -28.52
CA LYS A 214 -23.54 -25.96 -27.08
C LYS A 214 -22.43 -26.94 -26.67
N ALA A 215 -22.38 -28.10 -27.32
CA ALA A 215 -21.36 -29.10 -27.05
C ALA A 215 -19.95 -28.61 -27.42
N LEU A 216 -19.81 -27.91 -28.56
CA LEU A 216 -18.55 -27.31 -28.98
C LEU A 216 -18.11 -26.21 -27.99
N THR A 217 -19.01 -25.29 -27.65
CA THR A 217 -18.74 -24.23 -26.70
C THR A 217 -18.25 -24.77 -25.34
N LYS A 218 -18.89 -25.86 -24.87
CA LYS A 218 -18.49 -26.53 -23.65
C LYS A 218 -17.09 -27.14 -23.77
N ALA A 219 -16.79 -27.83 -24.85
CA ALA A 219 -15.47 -28.46 -25.08
C ALA A 219 -14.36 -27.38 -25.16
N GLN A 220 -14.60 -26.30 -25.90
CA GLN A 220 -13.67 -25.18 -25.99
C GLN A 220 -13.41 -24.53 -24.63
N LYS A 221 -14.48 -24.34 -23.84
CA LYS A 221 -14.31 -23.82 -22.48
C LYS A 221 -13.45 -24.74 -21.62
N THR A 222 -13.71 -26.05 -21.65
CA THR A 222 -12.92 -27.02 -20.88
C THR A 222 -11.44 -27.02 -21.30
N LEU A 223 -11.16 -26.90 -22.60
CA LEU A 223 -9.80 -26.77 -23.10
C LEU A 223 -9.14 -25.47 -22.62
N ASN A 224 -9.82 -24.35 -22.72
CA ASN A 224 -9.32 -23.05 -22.26
C ASN A 224 -9.04 -23.07 -20.75
N ASP A 225 -9.96 -23.66 -19.95
CA ASP A 225 -9.78 -23.78 -18.50
C ASP A 225 -8.50 -24.61 -18.18
N ALA A 226 -8.26 -25.71 -18.91
CA ALA A 226 -7.06 -26.52 -18.76
C ALA A 226 -5.77 -25.84 -19.26
N GLN A 227 -5.85 -25.03 -20.31
CA GLN A 227 -4.73 -24.23 -20.82
C GLN A 227 -4.36 -23.05 -19.91
N SER A 228 -5.30 -22.57 -19.10
CA SER A 228 -5.05 -21.50 -18.12
C SER A 228 -4.30 -21.99 -16.88
N GLU A 229 -4.27 -23.28 -16.61
CA GLU A 229 -3.48 -23.89 -15.55
C GLU A 229 -2.04 -24.11 -16.04
N SER A 230 -1.05 -23.64 -15.26
CA SER A 230 0.37 -23.82 -15.59
C SER A 230 1.00 -24.89 -14.72
N PRO A 231 1.82 -25.79 -15.29
CA PRO A 231 2.65 -26.68 -14.50
C PRO A 231 3.85 -25.95 -13.86
N GLU A 232 4.06 -24.68 -14.19
CA GLU A 232 5.18 -23.87 -13.72
C GLU A 232 4.74 -22.81 -12.75
N ILE A 233 5.50 -22.60 -11.69
CA ILE A 233 5.45 -21.40 -10.85
C ILE A 233 6.46 -20.41 -11.40
N THR A 234 5.99 -19.23 -11.78
CA THR A 234 6.83 -18.13 -12.25
C THR A 234 6.77 -16.94 -11.30
N ALA A 235 7.86 -16.16 -11.23
CA ALA A 235 7.92 -14.96 -10.43
C ALA A 235 7.02 -13.86 -11.02
N PRO A 236 6.04 -13.31 -10.25
CA PRO A 236 5.15 -12.24 -10.73
C PRO A 236 5.83 -10.87 -10.76
N PHE A 237 6.94 -10.71 -10.07
CA PHE A 237 7.80 -9.51 -10.03
C PHE A 237 9.24 -9.90 -9.73
N GLY A 238 10.17 -8.99 -9.99
CA GLY A 238 11.58 -9.16 -9.62
C GLY A 238 11.77 -9.00 -8.12
N GLY A 239 12.51 -9.95 -7.49
CA GLY A 239 12.71 -9.95 -6.05
C GLY A 239 13.69 -11.03 -5.61
N PHE A 240 13.50 -11.54 -4.41
CA PHE A 240 14.28 -12.67 -3.92
C PHE A 240 13.40 -13.70 -3.22
N ILE A 241 13.88 -14.92 -3.17
CA ILE A 241 13.18 -16.06 -2.57
C ILE A 241 13.33 -16.02 -1.04
N THR A 242 12.21 -15.90 -0.33
CA THR A 242 12.17 -15.91 1.14
C THR A 242 12.02 -17.33 1.68
N GLN A 243 11.24 -18.17 0.97
CA GLN A 243 10.98 -19.53 1.39
C GLN A 243 10.78 -20.47 0.20
N VAL A 244 11.28 -21.70 0.33
CA VAL A 244 11.04 -22.82 -0.60
C VAL A 244 10.48 -23.98 0.21
N ASN A 245 9.23 -24.38 -0.11
CA ASN A 245 8.48 -25.38 0.67
C ASN A 245 8.44 -26.76 0.01
N VAL A 246 8.98 -26.90 -1.19
CA VAL A 246 8.91 -28.14 -1.99
C VAL A 246 10.28 -28.51 -2.53
N SER A 247 10.41 -29.78 -2.88
CA SER A 247 11.62 -30.36 -3.47
C SER A 247 11.25 -31.25 -4.64
N GLY A 248 12.19 -31.44 -5.56
CA GLY A 248 12.00 -32.37 -6.68
C GLY A 248 11.60 -33.77 -6.20
N GLY A 249 10.51 -34.30 -6.77
CA GLY A 249 9.91 -35.60 -6.41
C GLY A 249 8.75 -35.49 -5.42
N ASP A 250 8.43 -34.32 -4.86
CA ASP A 250 7.29 -34.18 -3.97
C ASP A 250 5.96 -34.19 -4.74
N GLU A 251 4.95 -34.84 -4.18
CA GLU A 251 3.59 -34.79 -4.69
C GLU A 251 2.86 -33.56 -4.09
N VAL A 252 2.32 -32.69 -4.95
CA VAL A 252 1.62 -31.46 -4.54
C VAL A 252 0.19 -31.45 -5.06
N LEU A 253 -0.67 -30.74 -4.33
CA LEU A 253 -2.06 -30.48 -4.71
C LEU A 253 -2.17 -29.06 -5.26
N LYS A 254 -3.24 -28.79 -6.02
CA LYS A 254 -3.60 -27.42 -6.40
C LYS A 254 -3.74 -26.53 -5.16
N GLY A 255 -3.08 -25.37 -5.17
CA GLY A 255 -3.04 -24.44 -4.06
C GLY A 255 -1.93 -24.70 -3.02
N THR A 256 -1.06 -25.73 -3.24
CA THR A 256 0.12 -25.90 -2.40
C THR A 256 1.12 -24.79 -2.69
N VAL A 257 1.50 -24.03 -1.66
CA VAL A 257 2.53 -22.98 -1.77
C VAL A 257 3.89 -23.64 -1.95
N GLY A 258 4.48 -23.44 -3.11
CA GLY A 258 5.80 -23.97 -3.45
C GLY A 258 6.94 -23.04 -3.06
N VAL A 259 6.80 -21.77 -3.37
CA VAL A 259 7.84 -20.76 -3.20
C VAL A 259 7.22 -19.47 -2.70
N GLN A 260 7.93 -18.73 -1.87
CA GLN A 260 7.55 -17.40 -1.43
C GLN A 260 8.59 -16.39 -1.92
N ILE A 261 8.13 -15.28 -2.50
CA ILE A 261 8.94 -14.21 -3.05
C ILE A 261 8.65 -12.88 -2.34
N ALA A 262 9.67 -12.05 -2.17
CA ALA A 262 9.51 -10.68 -1.65
C ALA A 262 10.30 -9.65 -2.48
N ASP A 263 9.81 -8.43 -2.53
CA ASP A 263 10.50 -7.28 -3.12
C ASP A 263 11.42 -6.64 -2.06
N PRO A 264 12.76 -6.67 -2.24
CA PRO A 264 13.71 -6.10 -1.28
C PRO A 264 13.75 -4.58 -1.27
N THR A 265 13.06 -3.92 -2.19
CA THR A 265 13.13 -2.46 -2.35
C THR A 265 12.05 -1.72 -1.56
N LYS A 266 10.99 -2.43 -1.14
CA LYS A 266 9.84 -1.87 -0.46
C LYS A 266 9.64 -2.49 0.90
N PHE A 267 9.66 -1.65 1.90
CA PHE A 267 9.44 -2.07 3.28
C PHE A 267 8.28 -1.30 3.90
N GLU A 268 7.59 -1.96 4.80
CA GLU A 268 6.52 -1.36 5.59
C GLU A 268 6.68 -1.72 7.06
N VAL A 269 6.03 -0.94 7.90
CA VAL A 269 5.95 -1.16 9.34
C VAL A 269 4.51 -1.10 9.77
N GLU A 270 4.03 -2.16 10.39
CA GLU A 270 2.73 -2.19 11.06
C GLU A 270 2.86 -1.66 12.48
N LEU A 271 2.06 -0.68 12.82
CA LEU A 271 2.07 0.02 14.10
C LEU A 271 0.70 -0.08 14.78
N LEU A 272 0.73 -0.10 16.10
CA LEU A 272 -0.49 0.03 16.90
C LEU A 272 -0.57 1.43 17.50
N VAL A 273 -1.50 2.23 17.00
CA VAL A 273 -1.77 3.59 17.46
C VAL A 273 -3.01 3.59 18.36
N SER A 274 -2.93 4.32 19.49
CA SER A 274 -4.02 4.37 20.46
C SER A 274 -5.28 5.06 19.92
N GLU A 275 -6.48 4.71 20.47
CA GLU A 275 -7.74 5.39 20.16
C GLU A 275 -7.68 6.91 20.37
N MET A 276 -6.84 7.39 21.30
CA MET A 276 -6.73 8.81 21.61
C MET A 276 -5.96 9.58 20.52
N ASP A 277 -5.09 8.90 19.78
CA ASP A 277 -4.17 9.51 18.84
C ASP A 277 -4.53 9.26 17.38
N ILE A 278 -5.28 8.17 17.10
CA ILE A 278 -5.62 7.78 15.72
C ILE A 278 -6.32 8.89 14.91
N TYR A 279 -7.15 9.71 15.58
CA TYR A 279 -7.86 10.81 14.91
C TYR A 279 -6.96 11.96 14.45
N LYS A 280 -5.69 11.95 14.89
CA LYS A 280 -4.68 12.93 14.49
C LYS A 280 -3.84 12.44 13.33
N VAL A 281 -3.82 11.13 13.09
CA VAL A 281 -3.07 10.49 12.00
C VAL A 281 -3.82 10.68 10.69
N ASN A 282 -3.12 11.16 9.68
CA ASN A 282 -3.66 11.34 8.34
C ASN A 282 -3.08 10.30 7.37
N LEU A 283 -3.90 9.87 6.41
CA LEU A 283 -3.41 9.10 5.27
C LEU A 283 -2.46 9.99 4.45
N ASP A 284 -1.40 9.42 3.89
CA ASP A 284 -0.30 10.12 3.22
C ASP A 284 0.49 11.07 4.15
N GLY A 285 0.26 11.00 5.47
CA GLY A 285 1.01 11.77 6.46
C GLY A 285 2.49 11.36 6.47
N ASP A 286 3.37 12.35 6.70
CA ASP A 286 4.79 12.10 6.79
C ASP A 286 5.13 11.36 8.09
N ALA A 287 6.06 10.43 7.98
CA ALA A 287 6.57 9.66 9.10
C ALA A 287 8.10 9.47 8.97
N GLN A 288 8.74 9.19 10.07
CA GLN A 288 10.15 8.85 10.13
C GLN A 288 10.32 7.51 10.82
N VAL A 289 10.99 6.58 10.14
CA VAL A 289 11.32 5.26 10.68
C VAL A 289 12.77 5.24 11.12
N THR A 290 13.01 5.05 12.40
CA THR A 290 14.36 4.92 12.97
C THR A 290 14.62 3.43 13.23
N VAL A 291 15.67 2.90 12.62
CA VAL A 291 16.08 1.50 12.83
C VAL A 291 16.92 1.43 14.09
N ASP A 292 16.46 0.64 15.09
CA ASP A 292 17.12 0.56 16.40
C ASP A 292 18.57 0.04 16.32
N ALA A 293 18.89 -0.73 15.29
CA ALA A 293 20.23 -1.24 15.03
C ALA A 293 21.21 -0.19 14.46
N LEU A 294 20.71 0.97 14.06
CA LEU A 294 21.47 2.06 13.44
C LEU A 294 21.25 3.34 14.24
N ASP A 295 22.16 3.66 15.12
CA ASP A 295 22.10 4.89 15.92
C ASP A 295 22.01 6.14 15.02
N GLY A 296 20.85 6.82 15.06
CA GLY A 296 20.66 8.14 14.45
C GLY A 296 20.29 8.16 12.95
N VAL A 297 20.01 7.02 12.33
CA VAL A 297 19.51 6.97 10.94
C VAL A 297 18.00 6.95 10.94
N GLY A 298 17.38 8.05 10.53
CA GLY A 298 15.94 8.14 10.25
C GLY A 298 15.67 7.96 8.77
N LEU A 299 14.81 7.03 8.43
CA LEU A 299 14.36 6.79 7.06
C LEU A 299 13.03 7.51 6.85
N PRO A 300 12.88 8.34 5.81
CA PRO A 300 11.60 8.95 5.48
C PRO A 300 10.58 7.88 5.09
N ALA A 301 9.36 8.07 5.52
CA ALA A 301 8.27 7.13 5.34
C ALA A 301 6.94 7.86 5.26
N LYS A 302 5.89 7.17 4.81
CA LYS A 302 4.53 7.71 4.72
C LYS A 302 3.50 6.75 5.24
N VAL A 303 2.43 7.29 5.81
CA VAL A 303 1.28 6.51 6.25
C VAL A 303 0.49 6.08 5.00
N THR A 304 0.46 4.77 4.72
CA THR A 304 -0.23 4.21 3.54
C THR A 304 -1.59 3.61 3.88
N TYR A 305 -1.77 3.14 5.12
CA TYR A 305 -3.03 2.53 5.53
C TYR A 305 -3.35 2.83 6.99
N ILE A 306 -4.63 3.04 7.27
CA ILE A 306 -5.19 3.18 8.62
C ILE A 306 -6.37 2.22 8.71
N SER A 307 -6.30 1.24 9.62
CA SER A 307 -7.36 0.25 9.81
C SER A 307 -8.67 0.92 10.26
N PRO A 308 -9.79 0.63 9.61
CA PRO A 308 -11.10 1.12 10.06
C PRO A 308 -11.63 0.38 11.29
N THR A 309 -10.96 -0.71 11.69
CA THR A 309 -11.35 -1.55 12.82
C THR A 309 -10.31 -1.54 13.91
N ALA A 310 -10.77 -1.41 15.16
CA ALA A 310 -9.89 -1.45 16.31
C ALA A 310 -9.52 -2.88 16.72
N THR A 311 -8.31 -3.06 17.19
CA THR A 311 -7.82 -4.27 17.84
C THR A 311 -7.68 -4.01 19.34
N ILE A 312 -8.19 -4.92 20.16
CA ILE A 312 -8.08 -4.81 21.62
C ILE A 312 -6.95 -5.73 22.09
N GLN A 313 -5.86 -5.12 22.54
CA GLN A 313 -4.72 -5.85 23.09
C GLN A 313 -4.50 -5.46 24.55
N SER A 314 -4.49 -6.43 25.44
CA SER A 314 -4.32 -6.21 26.90
C SER A 314 -5.31 -5.19 27.52
N GLY A 315 -6.52 -5.04 26.95
CA GLY A 315 -7.53 -4.10 27.43
C GLY A 315 -7.37 -2.67 26.90
N VAL A 316 -6.42 -2.43 26.02
CA VAL A 316 -6.21 -1.14 25.33
C VAL A 316 -6.76 -1.25 23.90
N VAL A 317 -7.52 -0.24 23.49
CA VAL A 317 -8.05 -0.12 22.13
C VAL A 317 -7.00 0.55 21.25
N ASN A 318 -6.54 -0.16 20.24
CA ASN A 318 -5.56 0.31 19.27
C ASN A 318 -6.10 0.13 17.85
N TYR A 319 -5.60 0.97 16.96
CA TYR A 319 -5.81 0.87 15.52
C TYR A 319 -4.48 0.54 14.83
N GLU A 320 -4.54 -0.35 13.87
CA GLU A 320 -3.39 -0.69 13.06
C GLU A 320 -3.16 0.39 12.02
N VAL A 321 -1.93 0.85 11.92
CA VAL A 321 -1.48 1.84 10.95
C VAL A 321 -0.26 1.27 10.24
N THR A 322 -0.30 1.25 8.91
CA THR A 322 0.83 0.84 8.09
C THR A 322 1.57 2.06 7.57
N VAL A 323 2.87 2.04 7.71
CA VAL A 323 3.78 3.08 7.24
C VAL A 323 4.76 2.46 6.26
N GLU A 324 4.77 2.94 5.03
CA GLU A 324 5.70 2.50 3.98
C GLU A 324 6.98 3.34 4.01
N VAL A 325 8.12 2.68 4.07
CA VAL A 325 9.45 3.31 4.06
C VAL A 325 9.82 3.64 2.62
N GLU A 326 10.31 4.85 2.36
CA GLU A 326 10.86 5.18 1.04
C GLU A 326 12.04 4.27 0.71
N SER A 327 12.18 3.90 -0.57
CA SER A 327 13.25 2.99 -0.97
C SER A 327 14.63 3.58 -0.66
N LEU A 328 15.55 2.76 -0.15
CA LEU A 328 16.91 3.20 0.17
C LEU A 328 17.62 3.84 -1.04
N GLU A 329 17.29 3.40 -2.23
CA GLU A 329 17.84 3.94 -3.46
C GLU A 329 17.34 5.37 -3.72
N THR A 330 16.05 5.63 -3.53
CA THR A 330 15.46 6.97 -3.60
C THR A 330 16.08 7.90 -2.57
N ILE A 331 16.22 7.42 -1.33
CA ILE A 331 16.82 8.20 -0.23
C ILE A 331 18.28 8.54 -0.55
N ARG A 332 19.06 7.58 -1.03
CA ARG A 332 20.46 7.79 -1.44
C ARG A 332 20.57 8.81 -2.60
N GLN A 333 19.67 8.71 -3.56
CA GLN A 333 19.63 9.67 -4.68
C GLN A 333 19.31 11.08 -4.19
N GLN A 334 18.29 11.24 -3.34
CA GLN A 334 17.96 12.54 -2.73
C GLN A 334 19.11 13.10 -1.92
N GLN A 335 19.82 12.27 -1.14
CA GLN A 335 21.00 12.69 -0.39
C GLN A 335 22.14 13.15 -1.33
N GLN A 336 22.37 12.45 -2.44
CA GLN A 336 23.38 12.85 -3.43
C GLN A 336 23.00 14.16 -4.13
N GLU A 337 21.75 14.34 -4.52
CA GLU A 337 21.25 15.57 -5.13
C GLU A 337 21.36 16.76 -4.15
N ALA A 338 20.98 16.56 -2.89
CA ALA A 338 21.14 17.58 -1.85
C ALA A 338 22.60 17.97 -1.61
N MET A 339 23.53 17.01 -1.65
CA MET A 339 24.97 17.30 -1.57
C MET A 339 25.48 18.07 -2.78
N GLN A 340 25.04 17.68 -3.98
CA GLN A 340 25.43 18.37 -5.21
C GLN A 340 24.90 19.81 -5.22
N ALA A 341 23.64 20.02 -4.84
CA ALA A 341 23.05 21.35 -4.72
C ALA A 341 23.80 22.24 -3.72
N ARG A 342 24.17 21.70 -2.54
CA ARG A 342 25.01 22.41 -1.56
C ARG A 342 26.41 22.73 -2.10
N GLN A 343 26.98 21.83 -2.88
CA GLN A 343 28.30 22.02 -3.48
C GLN A 343 28.25 23.08 -4.59
N GLU A 344 27.18 23.12 -5.39
CA GLU A 344 26.94 24.15 -6.40
C GLU A 344 26.70 25.52 -5.75
N GLU A 345 25.90 25.58 -4.67
CA GLU A 345 25.67 26.80 -3.90
C GLU A 345 26.99 27.35 -3.33
N MET A 346 27.82 26.47 -2.75
CA MET A 346 29.14 26.87 -2.23
C MET A 346 30.10 27.33 -3.34
N GLN A 347 30.02 26.77 -4.56
CA GLN A 347 30.83 27.20 -5.68
C GLN A 347 30.32 28.50 -6.33
N ALA A 348 29.03 28.79 -6.22
CA ALA A 348 28.42 29.99 -6.75
C ALA A 348 28.70 31.24 -5.89
N LEU A 349 29.13 31.06 -4.63
CA LEU A 349 29.53 32.17 -3.77
C LEU A 349 30.76 32.87 -4.30
N SER A 350 30.63 34.14 -4.66
CA SER A 350 31.75 34.98 -5.07
C SER A 350 32.76 35.16 -3.92
N PRO A 351 34.07 35.34 -4.19
CA PRO A 351 35.06 35.61 -3.14
C PRO A 351 34.68 36.88 -2.36
N GLY A 352 34.27 36.71 -1.10
CA GLY A 352 33.83 37.76 -0.18
C GLY A 352 32.34 37.84 0.07
N GLU A 353 31.51 36.99 -0.57
CA GLU A 353 30.12 36.77 -0.17
C GLU A 353 30.05 35.70 0.91
N LEU A 354 29.34 36.04 1.99
CA LEU A 354 29.12 35.12 3.09
C LEU A 354 27.81 34.34 2.87
N PRO A 355 27.75 33.05 3.18
CA PRO A 355 26.49 32.32 3.25
C PRO A 355 25.48 33.08 4.10
N GLU A 356 24.21 33.05 3.72
CA GLU A 356 23.13 33.85 4.32
C GLU A 356 23.07 33.70 5.85
N ARG A 357 23.31 32.47 6.36
CA ARG A 357 23.40 32.20 7.81
C ARG A 357 24.59 32.86 8.51
N LEU A 358 25.75 32.91 7.84
CA LEU A 358 26.91 33.59 8.40
C LEU A 358 26.76 35.12 8.30
N GLN A 359 26.11 35.59 7.25
CA GLN A 359 25.73 36.99 7.12
C GLN A 359 24.79 37.40 8.26
N ALA A 360 23.78 36.62 8.55
CA ALA A 360 22.85 36.85 9.66
C ALA A 360 23.55 36.85 11.02
N ALA A 361 24.52 35.95 11.24
CA ALA A 361 25.31 35.94 12.48
C ALA A 361 26.25 37.16 12.63
N VAL A 362 26.73 37.70 11.53
CA VAL A 362 27.49 38.96 11.52
C VAL A 362 26.58 40.15 11.78
N ASP A 363 25.39 40.18 11.16
CA ASP A 363 24.41 41.26 11.35
C ASP A 363 23.85 41.30 12.77
N GLN A 364 23.75 40.14 13.43
CA GLN A 364 23.36 39.98 14.84
C GLN A 364 24.51 40.23 15.84
N GLY A 365 25.72 40.51 15.34
CA GLY A 365 26.88 40.80 16.21
C GLY A 365 27.44 39.58 16.95
N GLN A 366 27.06 38.38 16.56
CA GLN A 366 27.56 37.12 17.13
C GLN A 366 28.93 36.74 16.56
N LEU A 367 29.24 37.15 15.35
CA LEU A 367 30.51 36.97 14.68
C LEU A 367 30.99 38.29 14.09
N THR A 368 32.33 38.49 14.06
CA THR A 368 32.88 39.57 13.26
C THR A 368 32.99 39.13 11.81
N GLN A 369 32.93 40.07 10.86
CA GLN A 369 33.05 39.77 9.44
C GLN A 369 34.35 38.99 9.12
N GLU A 370 35.43 39.31 9.79
CA GLU A 370 36.74 38.64 9.68
C GLU A 370 36.69 37.16 10.16
N GLN A 371 35.92 36.87 11.23
CA GLN A 371 35.69 35.52 11.72
C GLN A 371 34.78 34.71 10.79
N ALA A 372 33.76 35.32 10.19
CA ALA A 372 32.89 34.68 9.23
C ALA A 372 33.66 34.35 7.94
N GLU A 373 34.50 35.26 7.42
CA GLU A 373 35.34 35.02 6.24
C GLU A 373 36.40 33.92 6.51
N GLU A 374 37.02 33.89 7.71
CA GLU A 374 37.94 32.84 8.11
C GLU A 374 37.21 31.48 8.20
N MET A 375 35.99 31.46 8.65
CA MET A 375 35.17 30.26 8.77
C MET A 375 34.81 29.73 7.37
N VAL A 376 34.44 30.59 6.41
CA VAL A 376 34.20 30.20 5.00
C VAL A 376 35.47 29.65 4.37
N GLN A 377 36.64 30.31 4.58
CA GLN A 377 37.90 29.80 4.06
C GLN A 377 38.29 28.44 4.67
N ARG A 378 38.02 28.24 5.96
CA ARG A 378 38.25 26.97 6.64
C ARG A 378 37.30 25.88 6.15
N MET A 379 36.02 26.20 5.89
CA MET A 379 35.04 25.30 5.24
C MET A 379 35.48 24.90 3.83
N GLN A 380 35.94 25.85 3.02
CA GLN A 380 36.45 25.57 1.67
C GLN A 380 37.73 24.72 1.67
N GLN A 381 38.62 24.89 2.67
CA GLN A 381 39.85 24.09 2.81
C GLN A 381 39.60 22.68 3.35
N MET A 382 38.55 22.47 4.17
CA MET A 382 38.18 21.18 4.76
C MET A 382 37.18 20.39 3.91
N GLY A 383 36.84 20.83 2.69
CA GLY A 383 35.90 20.10 1.82
C GLY A 383 34.47 20.04 2.37
N GLY A 384 34.03 21.08 3.07
CA GLY A 384 32.62 21.21 3.45
C GLY A 384 32.15 20.45 4.69
N VAL A 385 33.07 19.97 5.54
CA VAL A 385 32.68 19.28 6.80
C VAL A 385 32.81 20.22 8.01
N ALA A 386 31.81 21.03 8.26
CA ALA A 386 31.53 21.54 9.60
C ALA A 386 30.13 22.14 9.66
N SER A 387 29.16 21.40 10.12
CA SER A 387 28.05 21.85 10.96
C SER A 387 27.18 20.68 11.39
N GLU A 388 26.79 20.68 12.59
CA GLU A 388 26.03 19.84 13.47
C GLU A 388 24.76 19.15 12.94
N GLN A 389 24.61 18.95 11.67
CA GLN A 389 23.59 18.07 11.05
C GLN A 389 24.09 17.60 9.69
N THR A 390 25.18 16.84 9.66
CA THR A 390 25.39 15.95 8.50
C THR A 390 24.28 14.89 8.60
N PRO A 391 23.40 14.77 7.61
CA PRO A 391 22.53 13.60 7.56
C PRO A 391 23.45 12.38 7.61
N THR A 392 23.26 11.52 8.60
CA THR A 392 24.03 10.29 8.70
C THR A 392 23.83 9.54 7.40
N LEU A 393 24.88 9.50 6.58
CA LEU A 393 24.82 8.83 5.29
C LEU A 393 24.52 7.36 5.53
N ILE A 394 23.50 6.86 4.86
CA ILE A 394 23.20 5.43 4.87
C ILE A 394 24.41 4.73 4.22
N PRO A 395 25.10 3.81 4.93
CA PRO A 395 26.22 3.08 4.35
C PRO A 395 25.81 2.38 3.05
N GLU A 396 26.71 2.35 2.05
CA GLU A 396 26.43 1.68 0.77
C GLU A 396 26.12 0.20 0.96
N ASP A 397 26.72 -0.44 1.96
CA ASP A 397 26.56 -1.86 2.27
C ASP A 397 25.36 -2.16 3.17
N PHE A 398 24.56 -1.10 3.54
CA PHE A 398 23.42 -1.30 4.42
C PHE A 398 22.21 -1.80 3.63
N GLU A 399 21.70 -2.95 4.05
CA GLU A 399 20.47 -3.56 3.54
C GLU A 399 19.45 -3.64 4.67
N LEU A 400 18.23 -3.20 4.41
CA LEU A 400 17.11 -3.46 5.29
C LEU A 400 16.75 -4.95 5.23
N ARG A 401 16.35 -5.49 6.37
CA ARG A 401 15.90 -6.90 6.48
C ARG A 401 14.63 -6.97 7.27
N GLU A 402 13.78 -7.92 6.89
CA GLU A 402 12.57 -8.24 7.63
C GLU A 402 12.89 -8.58 9.10
N GLY A 403 11.99 -8.19 10.01
CA GLY A 403 12.11 -8.48 11.44
C GLY A 403 13.01 -7.50 12.21
N LEU A 404 13.63 -6.50 11.57
CA LEU A 404 14.34 -5.44 12.29
C LEU A 404 13.35 -4.64 13.12
N SER A 405 13.71 -4.41 14.41
CA SER A 405 12.93 -3.53 15.28
C SER A 405 13.16 -2.08 14.90
N VAL A 406 12.08 -1.34 14.82
CA VAL A 406 12.08 0.06 14.42
C VAL A 406 11.18 0.88 15.34
N THR A 407 11.55 2.14 15.51
CA THR A 407 10.70 3.16 16.13
C THR A 407 10.21 4.11 15.03
N VAL A 408 8.92 4.27 14.93
CA VAL A 408 8.28 5.15 13.93
C VAL A 408 7.71 6.37 14.62
N SER A 409 8.05 7.55 14.11
CA SER A 409 7.50 8.84 14.50
C SER A 409 6.60 9.35 13.37
N ILE A 410 5.29 9.38 13.60
CA ILE A 410 4.30 9.92 12.66
C ILE A 410 4.11 11.40 12.97
N VAL A 411 4.39 12.27 12.01
CA VAL A 411 4.25 13.72 12.14
C VAL A 411 2.78 14.11 12.08
N ILE A 412 2.25 14.68 13.17
CA ILE A 412 0.87 15.17 13.24
C ILE A 412 0.78 16.61 12.80
N SER A 413 1.73 17.42 13.26
CA SER A 413 1.78 18.85 13.00
C SER A 413 3.23 19.31 13.06
N GLN A 414 3.62 20.16 12.14
CA GLN A 414 4.96 20.72 12.07
C GLN A 414 4.85 22.21 11.71
N ALA A 415 5.71 23.03 12.32
CA ALA A 415 5.91 24.40 11.91
C ALA A 415 7.42 24.69 11.89
N SER A 416 7.89 25.29 10.79
CA SER A 416 9.30 25.60 10.58
C SER A 416 9.53 27.10 10.65
N ASP A 417 10.71 27.49 11.14
CA ASP A 417 11.13 28.89 11.29
C ASP A 417 10.15 29.75 12.14
N VAL A 418 9.59 29.16 13.20
CA VAL A 418 8.65 29.82 14.12
C VAL A 418 9.34 30.26 15.42
N LEU A 419 8.77 31.25 16.10
CA LEU A 419 9.28 31.68 17.40
C LEU A 419 8.94 30.65 18.46
N LEU A 420 9.96 30.17 19.18
CA LEU A 420 9.86 29.15 20.23
C LEU A 420 10.06 29.75 21.60
N VAL A 421 9.17 29.41 22.52
CA VAL A 421 9.23 29.78 23.93
C VAL A 421 9.12 28.53 24.80
N PRO A 422 9.98 28.34 25.82
CA PRO A 422 9.84 27.22 26.72
C PRO A 422 8.46 27.21 27.40
N ASN A 423 7.81 26.04 27.44
CA ASN A 423 6.48 25.87 28.03
C ASN A 423 6.38 26.40 29.46
N GLN A 424 7.50 26.33 30.22
CA GLN A 424 7.59 26.80 31.60
C GLN A 424 7.51 28.33 31.74
N ALA A 425 7.79 29.09 30.67
CA ALA A 425 7.68 30.55 30.67
C ALA A 425 6.26 31.06 30.40
N ILE A 426 5.36 30.19 29.95
CA ILE A 426 4.00 30.56 29.57
C ILE A 426 3.04 30.31 30.72
N THR A 427 2.24 31.33 31.05
CA THR A 427 1.20 31.26 32.09
C THR A 427 -0.17 31.44 31.43
N TYR A 428 -1.09 30.51 31.70
CA TYR A 428 -2.46 30.57 31.16
C TYR A 428 -3.42 31.16 32.22
N ARG A 429 -4.15 32.22 31.86
CA ARG A 429 -5.18 32.86 32.69
C ARG A 429 -6.43 33.14 31.87
N GLY A 430 -7.55 32.55 32.25
CA GLY A 430 -8.82 32.76 31.56
C GLY A 430 -8.90 32.28 30.12
N GLY A 431 -7.97 31.41 29.68
CA GLY A 431 -7.88 30.93 28.32
C GLY A 431 -6.91 31.72 27.42
N GLU A 432 -6.28 32.77 27.95
CA GLU A 432 -5.25 33.56 27.26
C GLU A 432 -3.87 33.19 27.80
N ALA A 433 -2.86 33.19 26.93
CA ALA A 433 -1.48 32.90 27.23
C ALA A 433 -0.70 34.23 27.51
N TYR A 434 0.10 34.22 28.57
CA TYR A 434 0.92 35.34 28.99
C TYR A 434 2.35 34.90 29.23
N VAL A 435 3.30 35.77 28.92
CA VAL A 435 4.73 35.64 29.28
C VAL A 435 5.24 36.84 29.98
N GLN A 436 6.28 36.71 30.82
CA GLN A 436 6.97 37.86 31.41
C GLN A 436 8.22 38.15 30.57
N VAL A 437 8.19 39.25 29.83
CA VAL A 437 9.31 39.70 29.00
C VAL A 437 10.22 40.59 29.82
N VAL A 438 11.55 40.37 29.73
CA VAL A 438 12.58 41.13 30.38
C VAL A 438 12.98 42.31 29.50
N SER A 439 12.74 43.54 29.95
CA SER A 439 13.17 44.74 29.24
C SER A 439 14.70 44.97 29.46
N PRO A 440 15.37 45.72 28.55
CA PRO A 440 16.81 46.02 28.69
C PRO A 440 17.22 46.77 29.96
N ASP A 441 16.25 47.35 30.64
CA ASP A 441 16.44 48.02 31.93
C ASP A 441 16.33 47.12 33.16
N GLY A 442 16.08 45.79 32.89
CA GLY A 442 15.94 44.77 33.93
C GLY A 442 14.53 44.68 34.54
N THR A 443 13.55 45.44 34.04
CA THR A 443 12.17 45.31 34.48
C THR A 443 11.45 44.19 33.71
N THR A 444 10.49 43.53 34.35
CA THR A 444 9.66 42.50 33.71
C THR A 444 8.29 43.06 33.40
N GLU A 445 7.81 42.81 32.18
CA GLU A 445 6.47 43.20 31.69
C GLU A 445 5.68 41.94 31.36
N GLU A 446 4.45 41.81 31.86
CA GLU A 446 3.53 40.76 31.49
C GLU A 446 2.90 41.09 30.13
N ARG A 447 3.09 40.23 29.15
CA ARG A 447 2.57 40.40 27.76
C ARG A 447 1.70 39.23 27.35
N SER A 448 0.54 39.51 26.76
CA SER A 448 -0.33 38.52 26.15
C SER A 448 0.29 38.06 24.84
N ILE A 449 0.27 36.76 24.60
CA ILE A 449 0.78 36.14 23.37
C ILE A 449 -0.27 35.24 22.74
N GLN A 450 -0.13 35.01 21.43
CA GLN A 450 -0.88 33.98 20.73
C GLN A 450 0.04 32.79 20.52
N THR A 451 -0.44 31.60 20.89
CA THR A 451 0.32 30.36 20.79
C THR A 451 -0.20 29.51 19.63
N GLY A 452 0.71 28.83 18.95
CA GLY A 452 0.43 27.83 17.94
C GLY A 452 0.59 26.41 18.48
N ILE A 453 1.36 25.57 17.78
CA ILE A 453 1.64 24.20 18.20
C ILE A 453 2.59 24.17 19.40
N SER A 454 2.47 23.12 20.22
CA SER A 454 3.27 22.97 21.43
C SER A 454 3.69 21.52 21.57
N ASP A 455 4.97 21.29 21.80
CA ASP A 455 5.53 20.01 22.17
C ASP A 455 5.72 19.89 23.72
N TRP A 456 6.50 18.93 24.18
CA TRP A 456 6.77 18.74 25.60
C TRP A 456 7.71 19.80 26.22
N GLN A 457 8.44 20.57 25.40
CA GLN A 457 9.49 21.50 25.84
C GLN A 457 9.21 22.93 25.44
N TYR A 458 8.73 23.16 24.20
CA TYR A 458 8.51 24.45 23.60
C TYR A 458 7.07 24.63 23.10
N THR A 459 6.67 25.91 23.00
CA THR A 459 5.43 26.32 22.34
C THR A 459 5.77 27.37 21.29
N GLU A 460 5.18 27.21 20.12
CA GLU A 460 5.17 28.22 19.06
C GLU A 460 4.44 29.46 19.51
N VAL A 461 5.02 30.63 19.25
CA VAL A 461 4.37 31.92 19.44
C VAL A 461 4.14 32.57 18.08
N THR A 462 2.85 32.70 17.70
CA THR A 462 2.45 33.26 16.42
C THR A 462 2.30 34.80 16.46
N ASP A 463 2.07 35.40 17.63
CA ASP A 463 1.98 36.83 17.82
C ASP A 463 2.28 37.25 19.27
N GLY A 464 2.83 38.46 19.44
CA GLY A 464 3.08 39.06 20.77
C GLY A 464 4.53 39.07 21.20
N LEU A 465 5.46 38.36 20.52
CA LEU A 465 6.91 38.36 20.81
C LEU A 465 7.72 38.61 19.53
N SER A 466 8.96 39.04 19.73
CA SER A 466 9.96 39.17 18.68
C SER A 466 11.18 38.30 18.97
N GLU A 467 11.87 37.92 17.92
CA GLU A 467 13.13 37.17 18.04
C GLU A 467 14.18 37.94 18.85
N GLY A 468 14.88 37.27 19.74
CA GLY A 468 15.88 37.85 20.60
C GLY A 468 15.34 38.48 21.91
N GLU A 469 14.01 38.57 22.10
CA GLU A 469 13.43 38.99 23.38
C GLU A 469 13.73 37.92 24.47
N GLN A 470 13.89 38.35 25.70
CA GLN A 470 14.14 37.47 26.84
C GLN A 470 12.85 37.28 27.63
N VAL A 471 12.50 36.04 27.95
CA VAL A 471 11.34 35.67 28.77
C VAL A 471 11.79 35.00 30.08
N VAL A 472 11.08 35.28 31.14
CA VAL A 472 11.34 34.71 32.47
C VAL A 472 10.83 33.30 32.55
N VAL A 473 11.69 32.35 32.91
CA VAL A 473 11.34 30.96 33.23
C VAL A 473 11.29 30.78 34.73
N PRO A 474 10.09 30.61 35.33
CA PRO A 474 10.00 30.43 36.80
C PRO A 474 10.67 29.13 37.22
N GLN A 475 11.68 29.18 38.10
CA GLN A 475 12.19 27.98 38.72
C GLN A 475 11.18 27.48 39.76
N ALA A 476 10.82 26.22 39.69
CA ALA A 476 10.08 25.54 40.72
C ALA A 476 11.03 25.42 41.94
N THR A 477 10.85 26.33 42.92
CA THR A 477 11.52 26.18 44.21
C THR A 477 11.08 24.85 44.82
N ALA A 478 11.99 23.89 44.87
CA ALA A 478 11.79 22.65 45.62
C ALA A 478 11.62 23.04 47.10
N THR A 479 10.36 23.19 47.53
CA THR A 479 10.04 23.27 48.96
C THR A 479 10.46 21.96 49.61
N THR A 480 11.65 21.99 50.21
CA THR A 480 12.09 20.95 51.12
C THR A 480 11.16 21.00 52.32
N SER A 481 10.09 20.23 52.29
CA SER A 481 9.26 20.00 53.48
C SER A 481 10.10 19.19 54.46
N THR A 482 10.76 19.90 55.36
CA THR A 482 11.36 19.33 56.56
C THR A 482 10.21 18.82 57.42
N SER A 483 9.84 17.57 57.27
CA SER A 483 8.99 16.88 58.24
C SER A 483 9.80 16.66 59.51
N SER A 484 9.63 17.58 60.47
CA SER A 484 10.06 17.39 61.84
C SER A 484 9.27 16.22 62.47
N THR A 485 10.00 15.16 62.66
CA THR A 485 9.67 14.06 63.55
C THR A 485 9.49 14.56 64.95
N THR A 486 8.42 14.22 65.64
CA THR A 486 8.42 13.81 67.03
C THR A 486 7.02 13.40 67.44
N GLN A 487 6.81 12.22 67.82
CA GLN A 487 6.60 11.70 69.16
C GLN A 487 5.92 10.32 69.11
N GLY A 488 6.59 9.44 69.76
CA GLY A 488 6.13 8.10 69.97
C GLY A 488 4.88 8.00 70.86
N PHE A 489 4.14 6.97 70.64
CA PHE A 489 3.22 6.40 71.58
C PHE A 489 3.46 4.89 71.71
N ARG A 490 3.73 4.49 72.94
CA ARG A 490 4.10 3.15 73.34
C ARG A 490 2.86 2.38 73.75
N GLY A 491 2.72 1.20 73.26
CA GLY A 491 2.24 -0.06 73.78
C GLY A 491 0.74 -0.21 74.03
N PRO A 492 0.23 -1.38 74.46
CA PRO A 492 0.79 -2.72 74.38
C PRO A 492 -0.24 -3.77 73.85
N GLY A 493 0.28 -4.89 73.37
CA GLY A 493 -0.24 -6.23 73.66
C GLY A 493 -1.55 -6.69 73.05
N GLY A 494 -1.48 -7.82 72.41
CA GLY A 494 -2.69 -8.64 72.19
C GLY A 494 -2.46 -9.74 71.15
N ASN A 495 -2.16 -10.89 71.71
CA ASN A 495 -2.13 -12.23 71.09
C ASN A 495 -3.23 -12.56 70.08
N GLY A 496 -2.86 -13.38 69.11
CA GLY A 496 -3.68 -14.55 68.95
C GLY A 496 -4.14 -14.86 67.50
N PHE A 497 -3.63 -15.90 67.09
CA PHE A 497 -4.19 -17.13 66.46
C PHE A 497 -4.06 -17.31 64.96
N PHE A 498 -3.38 -18.38 64.70
CA PHE A 498 -3.31 -19.25 63.52
C PHE A 498 -4.66 -19.71 63.01
N ILE A 499 -4.71 -20.03 61.74
CA ILE A 499 -5.25 -21.25 61.03
C ILE A 499 -5.30 -20.84 59.57
N GLY A 500 -4.65 -21.40 58.57
CA GLY A 500 -4.55 -22.80 58.21
C GLY A 500 -5.57 -23.12 57.13
N GLY A 501 -5.14 -23.37 55.87
CA GLY A 501 -6.01 -23.89 54.82
C GLY A 501 -5.36 -23.72 53.43
N GLY A 502 -4.68 -24.76 52.97
CA GLY A 502 -4.20 -24.89 51.63
C GLY A 502 -5.26 -25.43 50.67
N PRO A 503 -4.93 -25.68 49.39
CA PRO A 503 -5.81 -25.71 48.26
C PRO A 503 -6.49 -27.06 48.00
N PRO A 504 -7.44 -27.12 47.08
CA PRO A 504 -7.33 -28.11 46.05
C PRO A 504 -7.73 -27.68 44.61
N ASP A 505 -7.14 -28.37 43.74
CA ASP A 505 -7.32 -28.81 42.35
C ASP A 505 -7.14 -27.80 41.22
#